data_6afcadf6db834b79a39448d5e12155b4
#
_entry.id   6afcadf6db834b79a39448d5e12155b4
#
_cell.length_a   1.000
_cell.length_b   1.000
_cell.length_c   1.000
_cell.angle_alpha   90.00
_cell.angle_beta   90.00
_cell.angle_gamma   90.00
#
_symmetry.space_group_name_H-M   'P 1'
#
loop_
_entity.id
_entity.type
_entity.pdbx_description
1 polymer ?
#
loop_
_entity_poly.entity_id
_entity_poly.type
_entity_poly.pdbx_seq_one_letter_code
_entity_poly.pdbx_strand_id
1 'polypeptide(L)'
;MYPKIPLAQSILEICEQKGVQHIVISPGSRNAPLTIGFTNNPYFKCYSIADERCAAFSALGIAQQLQLPVVVVSTSGSALLNYYPAVAEAFYSQIPLIVLSADRPQSKIDIGDGQTIRQENVFVNHSLFNANLNEIASATNDTLIQKAIAISSQNKGPVHINIPFEEPLYETVLAPTYTALLEKNSPVVNEFIFDPVFRQKWNTASKKLVLVGELFPNSIEQKYIDVLGKDSSVVVLTEKTSNLHHESFIDQIDTLITPFSEEDFENFQPEILLTFGGMVVSKRIKSFLRSYKPQEHWHVDSLRAYNTYGALTQHFETCPNTFFSVLLLEDSIQSNYKSSLATIWNSRITKHKEYSAQIPFSDFKVFDFITQNLPKNSQLQVSNSSAIRYIQLFDLDETIQVFCNRGTSGIDGSTSTAIGAAFASKLPTILITGDISFLYDSNALWNNYIPKNFKIILLNNGGGGIFRILPGHEETETFTTYFETSHSINASHLAKMYDFNYHSAIDEDSLNIAYHIFLKQEDKPSILEVFTPEKSNDVILLDFFKTFKK
;
A
#
# COMPACT_ATOMS: atom_id res chain seq x y z
N MET A 1 1.88 16.25 -32.83
CA MET A 1 1.90 17.69 -32.51
C MET A 1 2.51 17.87 -31.13
N TYR A 2 3.28 18.96 -30.95
CA TYR A 2 3.96 19.27 -29.70
C TYR A 2 3.36 20.53 -29.09
N PRO A 3 3.35 20.70 -27.75
CA PRO A 3 3.03 22.01 -27.16
C PRO A 3 4.05 23.05 -27.64
N LYS A 4 3.60 24.27 -27.87
CA LYS A 4 4.51 25.37 -28.33
C LYS A 4 5.53 25.78 -27.25
N ILE A 5 5.19 25.57 -25.96
CA ILE A 5 6.04 25.99 -24.84
C ILE A 5 7.26 25.04 -24.72
N PRO A 6 8.51 25.55 -24.87
CA PRO A 6 9.72 24.71 -24.86
C PRO A 6 9.93 23.96 -23.56
N LEU A 7 9.57 24.52 -22.39
CA LEU A 7 9.70 23.88 -21.10
C LEU A 7 8.84 22.62 -21.02
N ALA A 8 7.63 22.63 -21.58
CA ALA A 8 6.79 21.42 -21.66
C ALA A 8 7.42 20.35 -22.58
N GLN A 9 8.02 20.77 -23.74
CA GLN A 9 8.72 19.83 -24.63
C GLN A 9 9.89 19.14 -23.94
N SER A 10 10.69 19.87 -23.14
CA SER A 10 11.78 19.32 -22.34
C SER A 10 11.28 18.22 -21.37
N ILE A 11 10.19 18.47 -20.62
CA ILE A 11 9.64 17.50 -19.67
C ILE A 11 9.20 16.23 -20.38
N LEU A 12 8.51 16.35 -21.51
CA LEU A 12 8.06 15.21 -22.31
C LEU A 12 9.23 14.35 -22.78
N GLU A 13 10.26 15.00 -23.37
CA GLU A 13 11.44 14.31 -23.88
C GLU A 13 12.19 13.58 -22.75
N ILE A 14 12.39 14.23 -21.62
CA ILE A 14 13.08 13.63 -20.47
C ILE A 14 12.26 12.47 -19.89
N CYS A 15 10.95 12.59 -19.73
CA CYS A 15 10.09 11.51 -19.26
C CYS A 15 10.18 10.29 -20.18
N GLU A 16 10.11 10.48 -21.50
CA GLU A 16 10.25 9.41 -22.49
C GLU A 16 11.62 8.73 -22.40
N GLN A 17 12.70 9.49 -22.36
CA GLN A 17 14.08 9.00 -22.29
C GLN A 17 14.41 8.27 -20.96
N LYS A 18 13.74 8.65 -19.88
CA LYS A 18 13.88 8.01 -18.58
C LYS A 18 12.91 6.84 -18.35
N GLY A 19 12.13 6.47 -19.35
CA GLY A 19 11.24 5.31 -19.30
C GLY A 19 9.94 5.53 -18.52
N VAL A 20 9.55 6.76 -18.22
CA VAL A 20 8.29 7.08 -17.56
C VAL A 20 7.16 6.99 -18.58
N GLN A 21 6.26 6.04 -18.43
CA GLN A 21 5.24 5.74 -19.44
C GLN A 21 3.81 6.07 -19.00
N HIS A 22 3.49 5.92 -17.73
CA HIS A 22 2.14 6.08 -17.20
C HIS A 22 1.92 7.48 -16.64
N ILE A 23 0.90 8.18 -17.14
CA ILE A 23 0.60 9.58 -16.83
C ILE A 23 -0.87 9.68 -16.41
N VAL A 24 -1.14 10.02 -15.17
CA VAL A 24 -2.48 10.34 -14.67
C VAL A 24 -2.68 11.84 -14.67
N ILE A 25 -3.72 12.33 -15.33
CA ILE A 25 -3.92 13.75 -15.58
C ILE A 25 -5.24 14.19 -14.95
N SER A 26 -5.17 15.14 -14.01
CA SER A 26 -6.35 15.86 -13.54
C SER A 26 -6.61 17.08 -14.46
N PRO A 27 -7.86 17.31 -14.91
CA PRO A 27 -8.18 18.37 -15.86
C PRO A 27 -7.89 19.77 -15.33
N GLY A 28 -7.38 20.64 -16.19
CA GLY A 28 -7.14 22.04 -15.86
C GLY A 28 -6.56 22.81 -17.04
N SER A 29 -6.64 24.14 -17.01
CA SER A 29 -6.11 24.98 -18.09
C SER A 29 -4.61 25.20 -17.99
N ARG A 30 -4.06 25.36 -16.76
CA ARG A 30 -2.63 25.67 -16.59
C ARG A 30 -1.74 24.50 -17.02
N ASN A 31 -2.18 23.26 -16.83
CA ASN A 31 -1.45 22.08 -17.28
C ASN A 31 -1.69 21.70 -18.76
N ALA A 32 -2.40 22.53 -19.55
CA ALA A 32 -2.68 22.24 -20.96
C ALA A 32 -1.43 21.90 -21.79
N PRO A 33 -0.28 22.58 -21.66
CA PRO A 33 0.92 22.23 -22.41
C PRO A 33 1.40 20.80 -22.14
N LEU A 34 1.35 20.33 -20.88
CA LEU A 34 1.69 18.96 -20.50
C LEU A 34 0.64 17.98 -21.03
N THR A 35 -0.64 18.28 -20.84
CA THR A 35 -1.76 17.44 -21.31
C THR A 35 -1.68 17.23 -22.82
N ILE A 36 -1.53 18.29 -23.61
CA ILE A 36 -1.38 18.23 -25.06
C ILE A 36 -0.17 17.37 -25.44
N GLY A 37 0.95 17.59 -24.79
CA GLY A 37 2.19 16.90 -25.10
C GLY A 37 2.10 15.39 -24.80
N PHE A 38 1.69 15.03 -23.60
CA PHE A 38 1.57 13.62 -23.21
C PHE A 38 0.54 12.87 -24.05
N THR A 39 -0.64 13.45 -24.28
CA THR A 39 -1.73 12.76 -25.01
C THR A 39 -1.49 12.65 -26.51
N ASN A 40 -0.66 13.50 -27.11
CA ASN A 40 -0.30 13.42 -28.52
C ASN A 40 0.92 12.52 -28.82
N ASN A 41 1.64 12.06 -27.80
CA ASN A 41 2.76 11.13 -27.95
C ASN A 41 2.31 9.70 -27.60
N PRO A 42 2.28 8.75 -28.57
CA PRO A 42 1.79 7.38 -28.34
C PRO A 42 2.68 6.55 -27.40
N TYR A 43 3.85 7.03 -27.03
CA TYR A 43 4.69 6.41 -26.02
C TYR A 43 4.00 6.39 -24.64
N PHE A 44 3.24 7.44 -24.31
CA PHE A 44 2.62 7.60 -23.01
C PHE A 44 1.23 6.96 -22.93
N LYS A 45 0.95 6.32 -21.81
CA LYS A 45 -0.37 5.82 -21.43
C LYS A 45 -1.02 6.83 -20.50
N CYS A 46 -1.95 7.62 -21.03
CA CYS A 46 -2.59 8.72 -20.30
C CYS A 46 -3.96 8.30 -19.75
N TYR A 47 -4.22 8.67 -18.50
CA TYR A 47 -5.49 8.45 -17.81
C TYR A 47 -6.04 9.79 -17.32
N SER A 48 -7.27 10.13 -17.68
CA SER A 48 -7.96 11.34 -17.23
C SER A 48 -8.81 11.01 -15.99
N ILE A 49 -8.45 11.55 -14.84
CA ILE A 49 -9.19 11.35 -13.57
C ILE A 49 -9.44 12.74 -12.95
N ALA A 50 -10.73 13.10 -12.83
CA ALA A 50 -11.13 14.46 -12.51
C ALA A 50 -10.86 14.85 -11.05
N ASP A 51 -11.16 13.97 -10.09
CA ASP A 51 -10.85 14.19 -8.67
C ASP A 51 -9.35 13.98 -8.43
N GLU A 52 -8.66 15.02 -8.02
CA GLU A 52 -7.21 15.01 -7.87
C GLU A 52 -6.74 14.01 -6.81
N ARG A 53 -7.45 13.87 -5.70
CA ARG A 53 -7.12 12.87 -4.69
C ARG A 53 -7.20 11.46 -5.26
N CYS A 54 -8.30 11.14 -5.95
CA CYS A 54 -8.47 9.85 -6.61
C CYS A 54 -7.42 9.63 -7.71
N ALA A 55 -7.06 10.68 -8.47
CA ALA A 55 -6.02 10.63 -9.48
C ALA A 55 -4.66 10.24 -8.90
N ALA A 56 -4.27 10.87 -7.79
CA ALA A 56 -2.98 10.60 -7.15
C ALA A 56 -2.91 9.20 -6.53
N PHE A 57 -3.99 8.73 -5.87
CA PHE A 57 -4.05 7.35 -5.36
C PHE A 57 -4.14 6.31 -6.49
N SER A 58 -4.77 6.62 -7.63
CA SER A 58 -4.73 5.74 -8.80
C SER A 58 -3.32 5.65 -9.38
N ALA A 59 -2.61 6.77 -9.48
CA ALA A 59 -1.20 6.78 -9.88
C ALA A 59 -0.33 5.97 -8.92
N LEU A 60 -0.57 6.10 -7.61
CA LEU A 60 0.08 5.29 -6.58
C LEU A 60 -0.17 3.79 -6.79
N GLY A 61 -1.41 3.39 -7.07
CA GLY A 61 -1.75 1.99 -7.35
C GLY A 61 -1.06 1.44 -8.60
N ILE A 62 -0.95 2.25 -9.68
CA ILE A 62 -0.18 1.88 -10.87
C ILE A 62 1.30 1.71 -10.51
N ALA A 63 1.88 2.66 -9.79
CA ALA A 63 3.30 2.64 -9.40
C ALA A 63 3.60 1.47 -8.44
N GLN A 64 2.68 1.14 -7.53
CA GLN A 64 2.76 -0.02 -6.63
C GLN A 64 2.93 -1.31 -7.44
N GLN A 65 2.13 -1.50 -8.49
CA GLN A 65 2.16 -2.73 -9.28
C GLN A 65 3.34 -2.79 -10.25
N LEU A 66 3.69 -1.69 -10.87
CA LEU A 66 4.78 -1.64 -11.84
C LEU A 66 6.16 -1.56 -11.20
N GLN A 67 6.27 -1.12 -9.94
CA GLN A 67 7.53 -0.80 -9.26
C GLN A 67 8.39 0.23 -10.03
N LEU A 68 7.72 1.06 -10.85
CA LEU A 68 8.30 2.10 -11.70
C LEU A 68 7.64 3.45 -11.40
N PRO A 69 8.35 4.58 -11.68
CA PRO A 69 7.77 5.90 -11.51
C PRO A 69 6.54 6.14 -12.37
N VAL A 70 5.49 6.68 -11.75
CA VAL A 70 4.25 7.11 -12.42
C VAL A 70 4.07 8.59 -12.19
N VAL A 71 3.68 9.29 -13.23
CA VAL A 71 3.43 10.74 -13.20
C VAL A 71 1.97 11.03 -12.87
N VAL A 72 1.75 12.00 -11.99
CA VAL A 72 0.45 12.65 -11.80
C VAL A 72 0.57 14.13 -12.13
N VAL A 73 -0.38 14.67 -12.92
CA VAL A 73 -0.33 16.05 -13.45
C VAL A 73 -1.52 16.85 -12.95
N SER A 74 -1.27 17.97 -12.28
CA SER A 74 -2.30 18.92 -11.84
C SER A 74 -2.18 20.29 -12.47
N THR A 75 -3.29 21.01 -12.49
CA THR A 75 -3.32 22.46 -12.70
C THR A 75 -2.81 23.19 -11.44
N SER A 76 -2.76 24.52 -11.49
CA SER A 76 -2.32 25.34 -10.35
C SER A 76 -3.40 25.45 -9.26
N GLY A 77 -2.98 25.88 -8.08
CA GLY A 77 -3.87 26.20 -6.96
C GLY A 77 -4.18 24.99 -6.07
N SER A 78 -5.38 24.95 -5.51
CA SER A 78 -5.80 23.91 -4.56
C SER A 78 -5.85 22.49 -5.15
N ALA A 79 -5.92 22.35 -6.47
CA ALA A 79 -5.82 21.08 -7.17
C ALA A 79 -4.60 20.27 -6.70
N LEU A 80 -3.43 20.91 -6.68
CA LEU A 80 -2.18 20.31 -6.22
C LEU A 80 -2.26 19.78 -4.78
N LEU A 81 -2.94 20.51 -3.89
CA LEU A 81 -3.04 20.13 -2.47
C LEU A 81 -3.85 18.84 -2.25
N ASN A 82 -4.78 18.53 -3.16
CA ASN A 82 -5.54 17.28 -3.08
C ASN A 82 -4.68 16.03 -3.34
N TYR A 83 -3.49 16.17 -3.92
CA TYR A 83 -2.54 15.06 -4.08
C TYR A 83 -1.84 14.69 -2.77
N TYR A 84 -1.85 15.56 -1.76
CA TYR A 84 -1.03 15.41 -0.56
C TYR A 84 -1.22 14.07 0.17
N PRO A 85 -2.44 13.55 0.38
CA PRO A 85 -2.62 12.26 1.05
C PRO A 85 -1.90 11.12 0.33
N ALA A 86 -1.99 11.05 -1.00
CA ALA A 86 -1.32 10.03 -1.78
C ALA A 86 0.22 10.22 -1.81
N VAL A 87 0.70 11.47 -1.82
CA VAL A 87 2.14 11.78 -1.72
C VAL A 87 2.68 11.31 -0.36
N ALA A 88 1.96 11.57 0.73
CA ALA A 88 2.36 11.09 2.05
C ALA A 88 2.36 9.54 2.12
N GLU A 89 1.34 8.88 1.59
CA GLU A 89 1.30 7.42 1.49
C GLU A 89 2.48 6.88 0.67
N ALA A 90 2.75 7.45 -0.51
CA ALA A 90 3.87 7.06 -1.37
C ALA A 90 5.23 7.22 -0.66
N PHE A 91 5.39 8.27 0.15
CA PHE A 91 6.62 8.53 0.91
C PHE A 91 6.87 7.43 1.95
N TYR A 92 5.85 7.05 2.74
CA TYR A 92 6.00 6.03 3.76
C TYR A 92 5.98 4.61 3.23
N SER A 93 5.31 4.35 2.11
CA SER A 93 5.27 3.04 1.44
C SER A 93 6.40 2.82 0.43
N GLN A 94 7.32 3.77 0.26
CA GLN A 94 8.43 3.69 -0.71
C GLN A 94 7.94 3.39 -2.13
N ILE A 95 6.91 4.15 -2.59
CA ILE A 95 6.35 4.01 -3.93
C ILE A 95 6.79 5.18 -4.80
N PRO A 96 7.38 4.94 -5.99
CA PRO A 96 7.87 6.00 -6.86
C PRO A 96 6.72 6.76 -7.52
N LEU A 97 6.51 8.02 -7.13
CA LEU A 97 5.47 8.90 -7.65
C LEU A 97 6.08 10.24 -8.07
N ILE A 98 5.77 10.73 -9.27
CA ILE A 98 6.24 12.01 -9.77
C ILE A 98 5.06 12.96 -9.88
N VAL A 99 5.05 14.01 -9.07
CA VAL A 99 4.04 15.07 -9.13
C VAL A 99 4.53 16.18 -10.05
N LEU A 100 3.84 16.40 -11.16
CA LEU A 100 4.02 17.55 -12.04
C LEU A 100 2.91 18.56 -11.77
N SER A 101 3.23 19.69 -11.16
CA SER A 101 2.28 20.76 -10.93
C SER A 101 2.52 21.91 -11.89
N ALA A 102 1.55 22.22 -12.74
CA ALA A 102 1.58 23.43 -13.50
C ALA A 102 1.34 24.64 -12.58
N ASP A 103 2.13 25.69 -12.72
CA ASP A 103 2.04 26.89 -11.90
C ASP A 103 1.92 28.13 -12.77
N ARG A 104 1.63 29.25 -12.15
CA ARG A 104 1.74 30.56 -12.77
C ARG A 104 3.19 31.07 -12.68
N PRO A 105 3.59 32.02 -13.56
CA PRO A 105 4.85 32.73 -13.40
C PRO A 105 5.00 33.35 -12.02
N GLN A 106 6.22 33.38 -11.50
CA GLN A 106 6.54 33.93 -10.18
C GLN A 106 5.99 35.34 -9.97
N SER A 107 5.94 36.14 -11.02
CA SER A 107 5.40 37.53 -10.99
C SER A 107 3.90 37.60 -10.67
N LYS A 108 3.17 36.46 -10.79
CA LYS A 108 1.74 36.37 -10.56
C LYS A 108 1.39 35.72 -9.20
N ILE A 109 2.38 35.30 -8.44
CA ILE A 109 2.17 34.71 -7.11
C ILE A 109 2.05 35.83 -6.07
N ASP A 110 1.11 35.67 -5.12
CA ASP A 110 0.85 36.61 -4.02
C ASP A 110 0.37 38.01 -4.41
N ILE A 111 -0.10 38.21 -5.63
CA ILE A 111 -0.69 39.49 -6.09
C ILE A 111 -2.21 39.48 -6.16
N GLY A 112 -2.85 38.37 -5.74
CA GLY A 112 -4.31 38.21 -5.80
C GLY A 112 -4.84 37.67 -7.14
N ASP A 113 -3.97 37.13 -8.01
CA ASP A 113 -4.40 36.45 -9.24
C ASP A 113 -5.13 35.11 -8.90
N GLY A 114 -6.13 34.75 -9.73
CA GLY A 114 -6.98 33.57 -9.47
C GLY A 114 -6.22 32.26 -9.61
N GLN A 115 -6.56 31.27 -8.80
CA GLN A 115 -5.95 29.94 -8.77
C GLN A 115 -4.42 29.97 -8.56
N THR A 116 -3.92 30.85 -7.72
CA THR A 116 -2.53 30.91 -7.29
C THR A 116 -2.40 30.56 -5.82
N ILE A 117 -1.40 29.78 -5.50
CA ILE A 117 -0.91 29.48 -4.15
C ILE A 117 0.61 29.40 -4.19
N ARG A 118 1.26 29.38 -3.04
CA ARG A 118 2.71 29.09 -2.95
C ARG A 118 2.95 27.60 -3.17
N GLN A 119 3.22 27.18 -4.43
CA GLN A 119 3.41 25.78 -4.80
C GLN A 119 4.84 25.28 -4.58
N GLU A 120 5.82 26.18 -4.60
CA GLU A 120 7.21 25.80 -4.36
C GLU A 120 7.39 25.06 -3.04
N ASN A 121 8.01 23.88 -3.09
CA ASN A 121 8.29 23.04 -1.93
C ASN A 121 7.06 22.65 -1.08
N VAL A 122 5.85 22.68 -1.65
CA VAL A 122 4.60 22.39 -0.90
C VAL A 122 4.61 21.00 -0.27
N PHE A 123 5.31 20.02 -0.85
CA PHE A 123 5.45 18.66 -0.35
C PHE A 123 6.76 18.38 0.41
N VAL A 124 7.50 19.41 0.83
CA VAL A 124 8.87 19.25 1.38
C VAL A 124 8.97 18.23 2.52
N ASN A 125 7.92 18.08 3.33
CA ASN A 125 7.91 17.13 4.46
C ASN A 125 7.68 15.66 4.04
N HIS A 126 7.14 15.42 2.84
CA HIS A 126 6.75 14.09 2.36
C HIS A 126 7.15 13.86 0.90
N SER A 127 8.21 14.50 0.45
CA SER A 127 8.82 14.23 -0.86
C SER A 127 10.34 14.09 -0.71
N LEU A 128 10.92 13.24 -1.56
CA LEU A 128 12.37 13.01 -1.56
C LEU A 128 13.13 14.15 -2.24
N PHE A 129 12.47 14.88 -3.14
CA PHE A 129 13.06 16.00 -3.85
C PHE A 129 11.97 16.93 -4.39
N ASN A 130 12.23 18.23 -4.37
CA ASN A 130 11.38 19.25 -4.98
C ASN A 130 12.21 20.04 -6.01
N ALA A 131 11.80 19.98 -7.27
CA ALA A 131 12.36 20.76 -8.37
C ALA A 131 11.46 21.96 -8.66
N ASN A 132 11.91 23.17 -8.38
CA ASN A 132 11.21 24.40 -8.77
C ASN A 132 11.87 24.93 -10.03
N LEU A 133 11.16 24.83 -11.17
CA LEU A 133 11.71 25.19 -12.48
C LEU A 133 11.59 26.68 -12.75
N ASN A 134 12.51 27.21 -13.58
CA ASN A 134 12.35 28.54 -14.16
C ASN A 134 11.41 28.46 -15.37
N GLU A 135 10.77 29.60 -15.72
CA GLU A 135 9.81 29.69 -16.82
C GLU A 135 10.42 29.36 -18.20
N ILE A 136 11.72 29.63 -18.38
CA ILE A 136 12.42 29.43 -19.64
C ILE A 136 13.10 28.04 -19.62
N ALA A 137 12.87 27.22 -20.64
CA ALA A 137 13.58 25.99 -20.85
C ALA A 137 15.10 26.19 -20.84
N SER A 138 15.83 25.38 -20.10
CA SER A 138 17.28 25.53 -19.93
C SER A 138 17.92 24.24 -19.46
N ALA A 139 19.22 24.09 -19.66
CA ALA A 139 19.99 22.97 -19.15
C ALA A 139 19.87 22.81 -17.61
N THR A 140 19.69 23.89 -16.87
CA THR A 140 19.45 23.82 -15.41
C THR A 140 18.11 23.14 -15.09
N ASN A 141 17.04 23.50 -15.80
CA ASN A 141 15.74 22.84 -15.64
C ASN A 141 15.84 21.35 -16.03
N ASP A 142 16.52 21.05 -17.14
CA ASP A 142 16.71 19.66 -17.61
C ASP A 142 17.42 18.79 -16.55
N THR A 143 18.47 19.33 -15.92
CA THR A 143 19.18 18.65 -14.81
C THR A 143 18.27 18.43 -13.60
N LEU A 144 17.45 19.42 -13.20
CA LEU A 144 16.51 19.31 -12.08
C LEU A 144 15.44 18.24 -12.33
N ILE A 145 14.87 18.22 -13.55
CA ILE A 145 13.86 17.21 -13.94
C ILE A 145 14.46 15.81 -13.92
N GLN A 146 15.63 15.61 -14.52
CA GLN A 146 16.32 14.32 -14.54
C GLN A 146 16.67 13.85 -13.14
N LYS A 147 17.15 14.74 -12.27
CA LYS A 147 17.46 14.46 -10.87
C LYS A 147 16.21 14.03 -10.10
N ALA A 148 15.08 14.71 -10.28
CA ALA A 148 13.81 14.32 -9.65
C ALA A 148 13.39 12.90 -10.05
N ILE A 149 13.38 12.58 -11.34
CA ILE A 149 13.01 11.27 -11.86
C ILE A 149 13.98 10.18 -11.33
N ALA A 150 15.28 10.45 -11.35
CA ALA A 150 16.30 9.52 -10.85
C ALA A 150 16.10 9.21 -9.35
N ILE A 151 15.88 10.24 -8.53
CA ILE A 151 15.61 10.08 -7.08
C ILE A 151 14.35 9.28 -6.86
N SER A 152 13.24 9.57 -7.54
CA SER A 152 12.00 8.81 -7.41
C SER A 152 12.20 7.34 -7.73
N SER A 153 12.92 7.03 -8.80
CA SER A 153 13.18 5.66 -9.26
C SER A 153 14.12 4.88 -8.32
N GLN A 154 15.24 5.51 -7.93
CA GLN A 154 16.31 4.85 -7.16
C GLN A 154 15.98 4.74 -5.67
N ASN A 155 15.42 5.81 -5.11
CA ASN A 155 15.11 5.91 -3.68
C ASN A 155 13.64 5.55 -3.37
N LYS A 156 12.89 5.06 -4.38
CA LYS A 156 11.52 4.58 -4.21
C LYS A 156 10.64 5.53 -3.39
N GLY A 157 10.27 6.67 -3.99
CA GLY A 157 9.40 7.60 -3.27
C GLY A 157 8.96 8.78 -4.12
N PRO A 158 8.08 9.63 -3.58
CA PRO A 158 7.52 10.75 -4.31
C PRO A 158 8.52 11.89 -4.49
N VAL A 159 8.39 12.55 -5.63
CA VAL A 159 9.09 13.80 -5.94
C VAL A 159 8.10 14.82 -6.52
N HIS A 160 8.42 16.10 -6.38
CA HIS A 160 7.61 17.18 -6.91
C HIS A 160 8.40 18.02 -7.90
N ILE A 161 7.80 18.34 -9.04
CA ILE A 161 8.33 19.25 -10.05
C ILE A 161 7.29 20.36 -10.26
N ASN A 162 7.60 21.56 -9.80
CA ASN A 162 6.77 22.74 -9.98
C ASN A 162 7.17 23.47 -11.26
N ILE A 163 6.20 23.74 -12.15
CA ILE A 163 6.43 24.12 -13.55
C ILE A 163 5.65 25.38 -13.88
N PRO A 164 6.29 26.55 -13.91
CA PRO A 164 5.61 27.79 -14.29
C PRO A 164 5.37 27.85 -15.80
N PHE A 165 4.14 28.14 -16.19
CA PHE A 165 3.74 28.38 -17.58
C PHE A 165 3.07 29.72 -17.75
N GLU A 166 3.52 30.50 -18.73
CA GLU A 166 2.87 31.74 -19.16
C GLU A 166 1.95 31.49 -20.37
N GLU A 167 0.90 32.24 -20.48
CA GLU A 167 -0.04 32.17 -21.61
C GLU A 167 0.60 32.70 -22.90
N PRO A 168 0.19 32.16 -24.05
CA PRO A 168 -0.90 31.25 -24.33
C PRO A 168 -0.53 29.77 -24.13
N LEU A 169 -1.47 28.96 -23.58
CA LEU A 169 -1.22 27.59 -23.11
C LEU A 169 -1.58 26.49 -24.13
N TYR A 170 -2.46 26.79 -25.09
CA TYR A 170 -3.04 25.76 -25.99
C TYR A 170 -2.36 25.73 -27.36
N GLU A 171 -1.37 26.55 -27.61
CA GLU A 171 -0.70 26.63 -28.92
C GLU A 171 0.19 25.37 -29.14
N THR A 172 0.18 24.91 -30.38
CA THR A 172 0.94 23.72 -30.80
C THR A 172 1.85 24.02 -31.99
N VAL A 173 2.90 23.18 -32.14
CA VAL A 173 3.85 23.21 -33.28
C VAL A 173 3.98 21.80 -33.87
N LEU A 174 4.40 21.72 -35.13
CA LEU A 174 4.55 20.44 -35.83
C LEU A 174 5.84 19.69 -35.46
N ALA A 175 6.87 20.41 -35.05
CA ALA A 175 8.14 19.88 -34.61
C ALA A 175 8.58 20.54 -33.30
N PRO A 176 9.33 19.83 -32.42
CA PRO A 176 9.84 20.45 -31.21
C PRO A 176 10.80 21.60 -31.53
N THR A 177 10.75 22.63 -30.69
CA THR A 177 11.61 23.84 -30.81
C THR A 177 12.70 23.83 -29.73
N TYR A 178 12.70 22.86 -28.84
CA TYR A 178 13.70 22.64 -27.81
C TYR A 178 14.06 21.18 -27.74
N THR A 179 15.34 20.90 -27.50
CA THR A 179 15.87 19.57 -27.25
C THR A 179 16.52 19.58 -25.87
N ALA A 180 16.10 18.67 -24.99
CA ALA A 180 16.60 18.57 -23.62
C ALA A 180 18.07 18.12 -23.57
N LEU A 181 18.83 18.68 -22.63
CA LEU A 181 20.17 18.20 -22.34
C LEU A 181 20.05 16.90 -21.50
N LEU A 182 20.33 15.77 -22.14
CA LEU A 182 20.26 14.47 -21.46
C LEU A 182 21.60 14.10 -20.82
N GLU A 183 21.57 13.83 -19.52
CA GLU A 183 22.72 13.32 -18.78
C GLU A 183 22.80 11.78 -18.90
N LYS A 184 24.01 11.26 -19.09
CA LYS A 184 24.24 9.80 -19.05
C LYS A 184 24.17 9.35 -17.59
N ASN A 185 23.21 8.48 -17.28
CA ASN A 185 23.14 7.84 -15.96
C ASN A 185 24.32 6.88 -15.82
N SER A 186 25.18 7.12 -14.84
CA SER A 186 26.11 6.11 -14.35
C SER A 186 25.47 5.51 -13.09
N PRO A 187 25.16 4.22 -13.04
CA PRO A 187 24.68 3.60 -11.81
C PRO A 187 25.79 3.68 -10.76
N VAL A 188 25.47 4.28 -9.62
CA VAL A 188 26.33 4.19 -8.44
C VAL A 188 26.08 2.81 -7.82
N VAL A 189 27.01 1.90 -8.00
CA VAL A 189 26.97 0.58 -7.33
C VAL A 189 27.71 0.75 -5.99
N ASN A 190 26.95 0.85 -4.91
CA ASN A 190 27.53 0.75 -3.58
C ASN A 190 27.78 -0.74 -3.27
N GLU A 191 29.01 -1.12 -3.03
CA GLU A 191 29.36 -2.47 -2.60
C GLU A 191 28.90 -2.67 -1.14
N PHE A 192 28.08 -3.69 -0.90
CA PHE A 192 27.65 -4.05 0.45
C PHE A 192 28.76 -4.79 1.19
N ILE A 193 29.29 -4.17 2.24
CA ILE A 193 30.32 -4.74 3.10
C ILE A 193 29.65 -5.41 4.30
N PHE A 194 29.85 -6.72 4.47
CA PHE A 194 29.29 -7.50 5.56
C PHE A 194 30.39 -7.90 6.57
N ASP A 195 30.17 -7.56 7.85
CA ASP A 195 31.05 -8.02 8.92
C ASP A 195 30.68 -9.45 9.34
N PRO A 196 31.62 -10.43 9.23
CA PRO A 196 31.36 -11.82 9.61
C PRO A 196 30.92 -12.05 11.07
N VAL A 197 31.12 -11.08 11.95
CA VAL A 197 30.64 -11.15 13.35
C VAL A 197 29.14 -11.32 13.44
N PHE A 198 28.38 -10.73 12.52
CA PHE A 198 26.91 -10.88 12.48
C PHE A 198 26.51 -12.31 12.12
N ARG A 199 27.24 -12.98 11.21
CA ARG A 199 27.00 -14.39 10.92
C ARG A 199 27.30 -15.27 12.13
N GLN A 200 28.39 -15.01 12.83
CA GLN A 200 28.70 -15.73 14.06
C GLN A 200 27.60 -15.57 15.10
N LYS A 201 27.13 -14.35 15.35
CA LYS A 201 26.01 -14.08 16.26
C LYS A 201 24.74 -14.83 15.82
N TRP A 202 24.41 -14.76 14.53
CA TRP A 202 23.26 -15.47 13.97
C TRP A 202 23.35 -16.98 14.21
N ASN A 203 24.47 -17.60 13.88
CA ASN A 203 24.64 -19.05 13.98
C ASN A 203 24.66 -19.56 15.41
N THR A 204 25.04 -18.73 16.38
CA THR A 204 25.10 -19.11 17.82
C THR A 204 23.84 -18.75 18.61
N ALA A 205 22.98 -17.88 18.10
CA ALA A 205 21.73 -17.52 18.77
C ALA A 205 20.72 -18.66 18.70
N SER A 206 20.11 -18.98 19.84
CA SER A 206 19.15 -20.07 19.98
C SER A 206 17.68 -19.66 19.74
N LYS A 207 17.38 -18.37 19.82
CA LYS A 207 16.06 -17.79 19.63
C LYS A 207 16.12 -16.62 18.63
N LYS A 208 15.82 -16.89 17.37
CA LYS A 208 15.80 -15.90 16.30
C LYS A 208 14.39 -15.68 15.79
N LEU A 209 13.91 -14.45 15.85
CA LEU A 209 12.62 -14.05 15.30
C LEU A 209 12.85 -13.24 14.03
N VAL A 210 12.30 -13.72 12.93
CA VAL A 210 12.23 -12.98 11.66
C VAL A 210 10.81 -12.43 11.53
N LEU A 211 10.66 -11.11 11.53
CA LEU A 211 9.38 -10.45 11.35
C LEU A 211 9.38 -9.72 10.01
N VAL A 212 8.49 -10.15 9.12
CA VAL A 212 8.42 -9.66 7.74
C VAL A 212 7.26 -8.68 7.61
N GLY A 213 7.55 -7.47 7.18
CA GLY A 213 6.54 -6.46 6.85
C GLY A 213 5.99 -6.64 5.43
N GLU A 214 5.40 -5.57 4.89
CA GLU A 214 4.88 -5.55 3.53
C GLU A 214 5.99 -5.77 2.49
N LEU A 215 5.74 -6.67 1.53
CA LEU A 215 6.64 -6.96 0.42
C LEU A 215 5.89 -7.06 -0.91
N PHE A 216 6.61 -6.77 -1.98
CA PHE A 216 6.13 -7.14 -3.31
C PHE A 216 6.27 -8.65 -3.53
N PRO A 217 5.29 -9.31 -4.19
CA PRO A 217 5.33 -10.75 -4.42
C PRO A 217 6.62 -11.21 -5.09
N ASN A 218 7.13 -12.36 -4.67
CA ASN A 218 8.35 -12.99 -5.20
C ASN A 218 9.64 -12.14 -5.08
N SER A 219 9.69 -11.20 -4.12
CA SER A 219 10.87 -10.35 -3.89
C SER A 219 12.02 -11.06 -3.17
N ILE A 220 11.73 -12.19 -2.50
CA ILE A 220 12.74 -13.01 -1.82
C ILE A 220 12.95 -14.32 -2.59
N GLU A 221 14.22 -14.68 -2.82
CA GLU A 221 14.57 -15.93 -3.50
C GLU A 221 14.19 -17.15 -2.64
N GLN A 222 13.52 -18.14 -3.27
CA GLN A 222 13.00 -19.34 -2.58
C GLN A 222 14.05 -20.07 -1.76
N LYS A 223 15.28 -20.15 -2.22
CA LYS A 223 16.38 -20.80 -1.47
C LYS A 223 16.59 -20.22 -0.06
N TYR A 224 16.41 -18.91 0.14
CA TYR A 224 16.54 -18.27 1.45
C TYR A 224 15.32 -18.51 2.32
N ILE A 225 14.13 -18.52 1.71
CA ILE A 225 12.87 -18.89 2.38
C ILE A 225 12.99 -20.30 2.95
N ASP A 226 13.49 -21.26 2.15
CA ASP A 226 13.67 -22.66 2.55
C ASP A 226 14.70 -22.82 3.67
N VAL A 227 15.81 -22.06 3.64
CA VAL A 227 16.81 -22.07 4.71
C VAL A 227 16.22 -21.56 6.03
N LEU A 228 15.55 -20.42 6.02
CA LEU A 228 14.86 -19.88 7.20
C LEU A 228 13.78 -20.83 7.71
N GLY A 229 13.04 -21.46 6.77
CA GLY A 229 12.01 -22.43 7.08
C GLY A 229 12.52 -23.72 7.73
N LYS A 230 13.73 -24.16 7.45
CA LYS A 230 14.35 -25.39 8.00
C LYS A 230 15.09 -25.17 9.31
N ASP A 231 15.56 -23.95 9.61
CA ASP A 231 16.32 -23.64 10.81
C ASP A 231 15.44 -23.76 12.07
N SER A 232 15.82 -24.66 12.99
CA SER A 232 15.06 -24.94 14.22
C SER A 232 15.12 -23.80 15.25
N SER A 233 16.10 -22.91 15.13
CA SER A 233 16.28 -21.74 16.00
C SER A 233 15.60 -20.47 15.46
N VAL A 234 14.97 -20.55 14.26
CA VAL A 234 14.30 -19.43 13.60
C VAL A 234 12.78 -19.61 13.61
N VAL A 235 12.09 -18.62 14.12
CA VAL A 235 10.63 -18.45 13.92
C VAL A 235 10.43 -17.31 12.95
N VAL A 236 9.66 -17.55 11.89
CA VAL A 236 9.30 -16.52 10.91
C VAL A 236 7.83 -16.14 11.08
N LEU A 237 7.59 -14.87 11.33
CA LEU A 237 6.25 -14.27 11.34
C LEU A 237 6.07 -13.42 10.10
N THR A 238 5.01 -13.71 9.35
CA THR A 238 4.60 -12.93 8.17
C THR A 238 3.21 -12.35 8.38
N GLU A 239 2.85 -11.39 7.56
CA GLU A 239 1.48 -10.90 7.40
C GLU A 239 1.00 -11.21 5.98
N LYS A 240 -0.31 -11.11 5.72
CA LYS A 240 -0.82 -11.37 4.36
C LYS A 240 -0.20 -10.43 3.32
N THR A 241 0.08 -9.19 3.71
CA THR A 241 0.78 -8.20 2.88
C THR A 241 2.29 -8.48 2.70
N SER A 242 2.85 -9.45 3.43
CA SER A 242 4.25 -9.87 3.20
C SER A 242 4.42 -10.65 1.91
N ASN A 243 3.34 -11.22 1.34
CA ASN A 243 3.38 -12.02 0.11
C ASN A 243 4.52 -13.06 0.11
N LEU A 244 4.77 -13.66 1.29
CA LEU A 244 5.85 -14.58 1.55
C LEU A 244 5.31 -15.83 2.24
N HIS A 245 5.45 -16.98 1.60
CA HIS A 245 4.82 -18.22 2.02
C HIS A 245 5.83 -19.34 2.23
N HIS A 246 5.66 -20.11 3.31
CA HIS A 246 6.34 -21.37 3.59
C HIS A 246 5.54 -22.13 4.65
N GLU A 247 5.50 -23.45 4.58
CA GLU A 247 4.70 -24.31 5.49
C GLU A 247 5.01 -24.13 6.99
N SER A 248 6.24 -23.70 7.32
CA SER A 248 6.68 -23.46 8.70
C SER A 248 6.52 -22.01 9.17
N PHE A 249 6.09 -21.10 8.32
CA PHE A 249 5.88 -19.70 8.69
C PHE A 249 4.52 -19.49 9.34
N ILE A 250 4.43 -18.54 10.24
CA ILE A 250 3.17 -18.19 10.91
C ILE A 250 2.72 -16.84 10.38
N ASP A 251 1.59 -16.84 9.69
CA ASP A 251 1.04 -15.68 8.97
C ASP A 251 -0.22 -15.08 9.62
N GLN A 252 -0.59 -15.56 10.82
CA GLN A 252 -1.69 -15.04 11.65
C GLN A 252 -1.14 -14.64 13.03
N ILE A 253 -0.30 -13.61 13.04
CA ILE A 253 0.45 -13.15 14.22
C ILE A 253 -0.45 -12.94 15.43
N ASP A 254 -1.57 -12.22 15.25
CA ASP A 254 -2.48 -11.89 16.36
C ASP A 254 -3.19 -13.11 16.91
N THR A 255 -3.50 -14.12 16.09
CA THR A 255 -4.03 -15.41 16.52
C THR A 255 -3.04 -16.16 17.40
N LEU A 256 -1.75 -16.12 17.07
CA LEU A 256 -0.69 -16.76 17.87
C LEU A 256 -0.53 -16.09 19.22
N ILE A 257 -0.22 -14.76 19.23
CA ILE A 257 0.33 -14.10 20.42
C ILE A 257 -0.71 -13.46 21.34
N THR A 258 -1.93 -13.17 20.86
CA THR A 258 -2.93 -12.50 21.71
C THR A 258 -3.26 -13.27 23.00
N PRO A 259 -3.34 -14.60 22.97
CA PRO A 259 -3.66 -15.39 24.17
C PRO A 259 -2.44 -15.73 25.03
N PHE A 260 -1.25 -15.26 24.71
CA PHE A 260 -0.05 -15.55 25.50
C PHE A 260 -0.15 -15.04 26.94
N SER A 261 0.34 -15.82 27.88
CA SER A 261 0.64 -15.42 29.26
C SER A 261 1.97 -14.65 29.31
N GLU A 262 2.30 -14.09 30.48
CA GLU A 262 3.61 -13.47 30.70
C GLU A 262 4.76 -14.46 30.49
N GLU A 263 4.61 -15.71 30.97
CA GLU A 263 5.58 -16.79 30.78
C GLU A 263 5.74 -17.14 29.29
N ASP A 264 4.64 -17.17 28.52
CA ASP A 264 4.70 -17.41 27.07
C ASP A 264 5.48 -16.30 26.36
N PHE A 265 5.26 -15.04 26.76
CA PHE A 265 6.00 -13.91 26.20
C PHE A 265 7.50 -13.94 26.56
N GLU A 266 7.88 -14.29 27.80
CA GLU A 266 9.27 -14.46 28.21
C GLU A 266 9.95 -15.59 27.42
N ASN A 267 9.26 -16.71 27.24
CA ASN A 267 9.75 -17.83 26.45
C ASN A 267 9.88 -17.51 24.97
N PHE A 268 9.00 -16.66 24.45
CA PHE A 268 8.99 -16.23 23.05
C PHE A 268 9.96 -15.07 22.76
N GLN A 269 10.45 -14.36 23.77
CA GLN A 269 11.40 -13.25 23.60
C GLN A 269 12.62 -13.69 22.81
N PRO A 270 12.94 -13.07 21.64
CA PRO A 270 14.08 -13.46 20.83
C PRO A 270 15.40 -12.86 21.34
N GLU A 271 16.48 -13.56 21.10
CA GLU A 271 17.84 -13.01 21.23
C GLU A 271 18.12 -12.05 20.07
N ILE A 272 17.80 -12.48 18.84
CA ILE A 272 17.92 -11.66 17.63
C ILE A 272 16.55 -11.48 16.99
N LEU A 273 16.15 -10.22 16.78
CA LEU A 273 15.04 -9.85 15.91
C LEU A 273 15.61 -9.39 14.58
N LEU A 274 15.28 -10.08 13.51
CA LEU A 274 15.56 -9.66 12.14
C LEU A 274 14.28 -9.15 11.49
N THR A 275 14.30 -7.93 10.95
CA THR A 275 13.16 -7.35 10.26
C THR A 275 13.53 -6.90 8.85
N PHE A 276 12.61 -7.05 7.91
CA PHE A 276 12.69 -6.49 6.56
C PHE A 276 11.28 -6.31 5.97
N GLY A 277 11.20 -5.59 4.85
CA GLY A 277 9.93 -5.19 4.26
C GLY A 277 9.34 -3.94 4.91
N GLY A 278 8.16 -3.54 4.45
CA GLY A 278 7.46 -2.32 4.86
C GLY A 278 6.79 -2.40 6.23
N MET A 279 5.69 -1.67 6.36
CA MET A 279 5.01 -1.53 7.65
C MET A 279 4.27 -2.82 8.06
N VAL A 280 4.39 -3.18 9.34
CA VAL A 280 3.66 -4.28 9.97
C VAL A 280 2.28 -3.80 10.45
N VAL A 281 1.23 -4.59 10.21
CA VAL A 281 -0.16 -4.29 10.61
C VAL A 281 -0.37 -4.52 12.10
N SER A 282 0.07 -5.67 12.63
CA SER A 282 -0.19 -6.10 14.00
C SER A 282 0.31 -5.09 15.05
N LYS A 283 -0.62 -4.52 15.80
CA LYS A 283 -0.29 -3.67 16.97
C LYS A 283 0.22 -4.52 18.15
N ARG A 284 -0.20 -5.80 18.23
CA ARG A 284 0.14 -6.70 19.32
C ARG A 284 1.60 -7.11 19.28
N ILE A 285 2.13 -7.47 18.09
CA ILE A 285 3.56 -7.79 17.95
C ILE A 285 4.43 -6.56 18.25
N LYS A 286 3.97 -5.36 17.87
CA LYS A 286 4.67 -4.11 18.22
C LYS A 286 4.72 -3.89 19.73
N SER A 287 3.61 -4.12 20.43
CA SER A 287 3.53 -4.02 21.89
C SER A 287 4.44 -5.06 22.56
N PHE A 288 4.38 -6.31 22.13
CA PHE A 288 5.24 -7.39 22.63
C PHE A 288 6.72 -7.03 22.50
N LEU A 289 7.20 -6.69 21.31
CA LEU A 289 8.62 -6.41 21.06
C LEU A 289 9.12 -5.12 21.75
N ARG A 290 8.22 -4.19 22.12
CA ARG A 290 8.55 -3.02 22.94
C ARG A 290 8.70 -3.36 24.43
N SER A 291 7.91 -4.32 24.91
CA SER A 291 7.95 -4.76 26.31
C SER A 291 9.01 -5.83 26.55
N TYR A 292 9.13 -6.79 25.65
CA TYR A 292 10.10 -7.90 25.68
C TYR A 292 11.13 -7.68 24.57
N LYS A 293 12.05 -6.75 24.81
CA LYS A 293 13.03 -6.32 23.82
C LYS A 293 14.01 -7.44 23.47
N PRO A 294 14.33 -7.63 22.17
CA PRO A 294 15.45 -8.50 21.77
C PRO A 294 16.78 -7.96 22.27
N GLN A 295 17.78 -8.82 22.38
CA GLN A 295 19.15 -8.38 22.67
C GLN A 295 19.72 -7.58 21.49
N GLU A 296 19.40 -8.02 20.26
CA GLU A 296 19.74 -7.32 19.03
C GLU A 296 18.54 -7.23 18.10
N HIS A 297 18.35 -6.07 17.48
CA HIS A 297 17.39 -5.87 16.40
C HIS A 297 18.13 -5.41 15.15
N TRP A 298 18.08 -6.24 14.13
CA TRP A 298 18.64 -5.98 12.81
C TRP A 298 17.53 -5.66 11.81
N HIS A 299 17.70 -4.59 11.05
CA HIS A 299 16.78 -4.24 9.96
C HIS A 299 17.52 -4.25 8.63
N VAL A 300 16.91 -4.89 7.62
CA VAL A 300 17.47 -4.97 6.25
C VAL A 300 16.58 -4.21 5.30
N ASP A 301 17.06 -3.10 4.83
CA ASP A 301 16.41 -2.25 3.82
C ASP A 301 17.47 -1.36 3.17
N SER A 302 17.41 -1.18 1.85
CA SER A 302 18.40 -0.38 1.11
C SER A 302 18.29 1.13 1.35
N LEU A 303 17.21 1.62 1.95
CA LEU A 303 16.89 3.04 2.03
C LEU A 303 16.79 3.55 3.46
N ARG A 304 16.12 2.81 4.37
CA ARG A 304 15.83 3.33 5.71
C ARG A 304 15.56 2.23 6.74
N ALA A 305 15.74 2.57 8.03
CA ALA A 305 15.35 1.72 9.15
C ALA A 305 14.60 2.54 10.20
N TYR A 306 13.38 2.10 10.54
CA TYR A 306 12.63 2.67 11.65
C TYR A 306 12.86 1.89 12.93
N ASN A 307 13.18 2.60 14.01
CA ASN A 307 13.30 1.97 15.35
C ASN A 307 11.91 1.73 15.98
N THR A 308 11.05 1.00 15.27
CA THR A 308 9.64 0.76 15.63
C THR A 308 9.48 0.10 17.01
N TYR A 309 10.45 -0.73 17.40
CA TYR A 309 10.39 -1.51 18.65
C TYR A 309 11.26 -0.93 19.77
N GLY A 310 11.99 0.16 19.51
CA GLY A 310 12.89 0.77 20.48
C GLY A 310 14.09 -0.10 20.85
N ALA A 311 14.54 -0.96 19.93
CA ALA A 311 15.62 -1.93 20.12
C ALA A 311 16.56 -2.03 18.90
N LEU A 312 16.45 -1.15 17.91
CA LEU A 312 17.26 -1.20 16.69
C LEU A 312 18.74 -1.04 17.03
N THR A 313 19.55 -2.07 16.71
CA THR A 313 21.00 -2.10 16.93
C THR A 313 21.78 -1.99 15.63
N GLN A 314 21.21 -2.46 14.51
CA GLN A 314 21.91 -2.46 13.22
C GLN A 314 20.93 -2.23 12.06
N HIS A 315 21.30 -1.34 11.14
CA HIS A 315 20.72 -1.21 9.81
C HIS A 315 21.67 -1.76 8.77
N PHE A 316 21.22 -2.71 7.97
CA PHE A 316 21.95 -3.21 6.81
C PHE A 316 21.38 -2.56 5.55
N GLU A 317 22.10 -1.58 5.02
CA GLU A 317 21.71 -0.79 3.84
C GLU A 317 21.89 -1.61 2.55
N THR A 318 21.08 -2.66 2.39
CA THR A 318 21.12 -3.55 1.23
C THR A 318 19.76 -4.22 1.03
N CYS A 319 19.56 -4.89 -0.11
CA CYS A 319 18.35 -5.69 -0.31
C CYS A 319 18.42 -7.03 0.46
N PRO A 320 17.27 -7.59 0.87
CA PRO A 320 17.23 -8.84 1.63
C PRO A 320 17.97 -10.01 0.97
N ASN A 321 17.85 -10.18 -0.36
CA ASN A 321 18.56 -11.27 -1.06
C ASN A 321 20.08 -11.17 -0.96
N THR A 322 20.63 -9.96 -1.10
CA THR A 322 22.06 -9.71 -0.92
C THR A 322 22.49 -9.99 0.52
N PHE A 323 21.69 -9.54 1.51
CA PHE A 323 21.96 -9.80 2.92
C PHE A 323 21.94 -11.30 3.24
N PHE A 324 20.92 -12.03 2.80
CA PHE A 324 20.80 -13.47 3.02
C PHE A 324 21.92 -14.26 2.34
N SER A 325 22.41 -13.81 1.19
CA SER A 325 23.51 -14.47 0.47
C SER A 325 24.81 -14.53 1.27
N VAL A 326 24.99 -13.63 2.23
CA VAL A 326 26.18 -13.58 3.10
C VAL A 326 25.90 -14.02 4.53
N LEU A 327 24.64 -13.93 5.00
CA LEU A 327 24.27 -14.36 6.35
C LEU A 327 24.07 -15.87 6.45
N LEU A 328 23.35 -16.48 5.48
CA LEU A 328 22.87 -17.86 5.53
C LEU A 328 23.80 -18.82 4.79
N LEU A 329 25.11 -18.77 5.10
CA LEU A 329 26.13 -19.63 4.47
C LEU A 329 26.45 -20.90 5.28
N GLU A 330 26.12 -20.93 6.56
CA GLU A 330 26.48 -21.98 7.51
C GLU A 330 25.26 -22.38 8.33
N ASP A 331 25.25 -23.61 8.83
CA ASP A 331 24.17 -24.10 9.68
C ASP A 331 24.17 -23.41 11.05
N SER A 332 22.98 -23.12 11.54
CA SER A 332 22.75 -22.57 12.87
C SER A 332 22.74 -23.68 13.94
N ILE A 333 22.87 -23.25 15.20
CA ILE A 333 22.71 -24.12 16.37
C ILE A 333 21.33 -24.78 16.38
N GLN A 334 21.28 -26.03 16.83
CA GLN A 334 19.99 -26.69 17.05
C GLN A 334 19.27 -26.10 18.25
N SER A 335 17.97 -25.90 18.13
CA SER A 335 17.13 -25.27 19.15
C SER A 335 15.71 -25.87 19.15
N ASN A 336 15.04 -25.75 20.28
CA ASN A 336 13.63 -26.08 20.42
C ASN A 336 12.70 -24.86 20.23
N TYR A 337 13.24 -23.67 19.88
CA TYR A 337 12.48 -22.43 19.79
C TYR A 337 11.32 -22.51 18.82
N LYS A 338 11.53 -23.05 17.61
CA LYS A 338 10.48 -23.26 16.63
C LYS A 338 9.48 -24.35 17.07
N SER A 339 9.99 -25.49 17.55
CA SER A 339 9.14 -26.63 17.91
C SER A 339 8.25 -26.37 19.14
N SER A 340 8.70 -25.52 20.08
CA SER A 340 7.89 -25.10 21.22
C SER A 340 6.63 -24.36 20.82
N LEU A 341 6.66 -23.62 19.71
CA LEU A 341 5.49 -22.90 19.18
C LEU A 341 4.58 -23.77 18.32
N ALA A 342 5.09 -24.82 17.69
CA ALA A 342 4.31 -25.67 16.79
C ALA A 342 3.08 -26.28 17.49
N THR A 343 3.23 -26.75 18.73
CA THR A 343 2.12 -27.30 19.52
C THR A 343 1.06 -26.25 19.81
N ILE A 344 1.48 -25.05 20.21
CA ILE A 344 0.58 -23.92 20.46
C ILE A 344 -0.14 -23.57 19.17
N TRP A 345 0.59 -23.42 18.09
CA TRP A 345 0.05 -23.02 16.78
C TRP A 345 -1.00 -24.02 16.27
N ASN A 346 -0.72 -25.32 16.29
CA ASN A 346 -1.67 -26.35 15.87
C ASN A 346 -2.97 -26.32 16.69
N SER A 347 -2.87 -26.09 18.01
CA SER A 347 -4.04 -25.90 18.86
C SER A 347 -4.85 -24.66 18.47
N ARG A 348 -4.18 -23.54 18.09
CA ARG A 348 -4.86 -22.32 17.64
C ARG A 348 -5.65 -22.55 16.35
N ILE A 349 -5.05 -23.19 15.35
CA ILE A 349 -5.72 -23.49 14.08
C ILE A 349 -6.97 -24.36 14.31
N THR A 350 -6.88 -25.38 15.17
CA THR A 350 -8.03 -26.22 15.47
C THR A 350 -9.17 -25.43 16.13
N LYS A 351 -8.87 -24.66 17.17
CA LYS A 351 -9.86 -23.82 17.86
C LYS A 351 -10.44 -22.72 16.97
N HIS A 352 -9.64 -22.19 16.04
CA HIS A 352 -10.13 -21.20 15.06
C HIS A 352 -11.24 -21.81 14.20
N LYS A 353 -11.02 -22.99 13.63
CA LYS A 353 -12.02 -23.69 12.81
C LYS A 353 -13.30 -24.01 13.59
N GLU A 354 -13.15 -24.48 14.84
CA GLU A 354 -14.29 -24.76 15.72
C GLU A 354 -15.08 -23.49 16.03
N TYR A 355 -14.40 -22.37 16.29
CA TYR A 355 -15.03 -21.07 16.54
C TYR A 355 -15.78 -20.57 15.32
N SER A 356 -15.15 -20.51 14.14
CA SER A 356 -15.75 -20.06 12.90
C SER A 356 -17.03 -20.82 12.53
N ALA A 357 -17.10 -22.11 12.86
CA ALA A 357 -18.27 -22.95 12.57
C ALA A 357 -19.50 -22.60 13.43
N GLN A 358 -19.32 -21.98 14.61
CA GLN A 358 -20.38 -21.81 15.62
C GLN A 358 -20.90 -20.36 15.74
N ILE A 359 -20.18 -19.39 15.19
CA ILE A 359 -20.55 -17.97 15.32
C ILE A 359 -21.69 -17.59 14.38
N PRO A 360 -22.51 -16.60 14.76
CA PRO A 360 -23.52 -16.04 13.89
C PRO A 360 -22.91 -15.25 12.74
N PHE A 361 -23.77 -14.91 11.76
CA PHE A 361 -23.40 -14.01 10.64
C PHE A 361 -22.87 -12.70 11.18
N SER A 362 -21.68 -12.30 10.72
CA SER A 362 -20.86 -11.19 11.22
C SER A 362 -19.72 -10.89 10.26
N ASP A 363 -18.98 -9.81 10.47
CA ASP A 363 -17.74 -9.52 9.72
C ASP A 363 -16.80 -10.72 9.74
N PHE A 364 -16.59 -11.34 10.91
CA PHE A 364 -15.72 -12.50 11.04
C PHE A 364 -16.18 -13.67 10.15
N LYS A 365 -17.48 -13.99 10.16
CA LYS A 365 -18.07 -15.06 9.33
C LYS A 365 -17.97 -14.76 7.85
N VAL A 366 -18.15 -13.51 7.46
CA VAL A 366 -18.00 -13.05 6.06
C VAL A 366 -16.55 -13.18 5.60
N PHE A 367 -15.58 -12.79 6.42
CA PHE A 367 -14.16 -12.97 6.09
C PHE A 367 -13.77 -14.45 5.99
N ASP A 368 -14.25 -15.30 6.89
CA ASP A 368 -14.06 -16.77 6.82
C ASP A 368 -14.57 -17.33 5.49
N PHE A 369 -15.78 -16.93 5.07
CA PHE A 369 -16.36 -17.34 3.78
C PHE A 369 -15.55 -16.80 2.58
N ILE A 370 -15.24 -15.51 2.57
CA ILE A 370 -14.57 -14.86 1.44
C ILE A 370 -13.18 -15.47 1.23
N THR A 371 -12.38 -15.62 2.28
CA THR A 371 -10.99 -16.09 2.18
C THR A 371 -10.89 -17.51 1.64
N GLN A 372 -11.86 -18.36 1.94
CA GLN A 372 -11.93 -19.73 1.43
C GLN A 372 -12.38 -19.78 -0.05
N ASN A 373 -13.03 -18.73 -0.57
CA ASN A 373 -13.66 -18.70 -1.89
C ASN A 373 -13.02 -17.69 -2.85
N LEU A 374 -11.98 -16.95 -2.46
CA LEU A 374 -11.27 -16.06 -3.37
C LEU A 374 -10.67 -16.82 -4.57
N PRO A 375 -10.76 -16.26 -5.77
CA PRO A 375 -10.18 -16.90 -6.94
C PRO A 375 -8.65 -16.95 -6.83
N LYS A 376 -8.08 -18.12 -7.14
CA LYS A 376 -6.63 -18.29 -7.25
C LYS A 376 -6.05 -17.40 -8.33
N ASN A 377 -4.75 -17.10 -8.23
CA ASN A 377 -4.05 -16.24 -9.18
C ASN A 377 -4.74 -14.87 -9.35
N SER A 378 -5.13 -14.26 -8.23
CA SER A 378 -5.76 -12.94 -8.18
C SER A 378 -4.94 -11.95 -7.36
N GLN A 379 -5.24 -10.67 -7.56
CA GLN A 379 -4.71 -9.58 -6.76
C GLN A 379 -5.81 -9.13 -5.79
N LEU A 380 -5.48 -9.11 -4.51
CA LEU A 380 -6.35 -8.65 -3.44
C LEU A 380 -5.84 -7.31 -2.91
N GLN A 381 -6.61 -6.26 -3.11
CA GLN A 381 -6.42 -4.98 -2.44
C GLN A 381 -7.31 -4.93 -1.20
N VAL A 382 -6.76 -4.53 -0.07
CA VAL A 382 -7.51 -4.50 1.21
C VAL A 382 -7.46 -3.10 1.79
N SER A 383 -8.62 -2.54 2.14
CA SER A 383 -8.65 -1.24 2.81
C SER A 383 -8.16 -1.32 4.25
N ASN A 384 -7.77 -0.18 4.78
CA ASN A 384 -7.36 -0.05 6.17
C ASN A 384 -8.55 -0.23 7.15
N SER A 385 -8.33 0.01 8.44
CA SER A 385 -9.27 -0.16 9.55
C SER A 385 -9.54 -1.64 9.88
N SER A 386 -10.79 -2.08 9.91
CA SER A 386 -11.17 -3.45 10.27
C SER A 386 -10.79 -4.45 9.19
N ALA A 387 -10.96 -4.12 7.90
CA ALA A 387 -10.74 -5.04 6.80
C ALA A 387 -9.33 -5.66 6.81
N ILE A 388 -8.27 -4.84 6.90
CA ILE A 388 -6.89 -5.36 6.94
C ILE A 388 -6.60 -6.19 8.19
N ARG A 389 -7.32 -5.97 9.30
CA ARG A 389 -7.13 -6.75 10.53
C ARG A 389 -7.83 -8.10 10.44
N TYR A 390 -9.04 -8.14 9.89
CA TYR A 390 -9.76 -9.41 9.69
C TYR A 390 -9.01 -10.32 8.73
N ILE A 391 -8.53 -9.81 7.59
CA ILE A 391 -7.82 -10.65 6.61
C ILE A 391 -6.57 -11.33 7.20
N GLN A 392 -5.91 -10.72 8.21
CA GLN A 392 -4.76 -11.31 8.89
C GLN A 392 -5.13 -12.55 9.76
N LEU A 393 -6.40 -12.82 9.99
CA LEU A 393 -6.83 -13.92 10.85
C LEU A 393 -7.11 -15.23 10.09
N PHE A 394 -7.22 -15.19 8.76
CA PHE A 394 -7.64 -16.32 7.94
C PHE A 394 -6.54 -16.78 6.99
N ASP A 395 -6.59 -18.05 6.58
CA ASP A 395 -5.70 -18.56 5.55
C ASP A 395 -6.09 -18.03 4.17
N LEU A 396 -5.09 -17.80 3.33
CA LEU A 396 -5.25 -17.45 1.92
C LEU A 396 -4.45 -18.40 1.04
N ASP A 397 -4.97 -18.66 -0.17
CA ASP A 397 -4.20 -19.39 -1.18
C ASP A 397 -2.92 -18.60 -1.53
N GLU A 398 -1.78 -19.27 -1.57
CA GLU A 398 -0.45 -18.67 -1.80
C GLU A 398 -0.30 -17.95 -3.15
N THR A 399 -1.22 -18.22 -4.10
CA THR A 399 -1.25 -17.56 -5.41
C THR A 399 -1.93 -16.18 -5.38
N ILE A 400 -2.54 -15.81 -4.25
CA ILE A 400 -3.20 -14.52 -4.08
C ILE A 400 -2.20 -13.49 -3.59
N GLN A 401 -2.06 -12.40 -4.35
CA GLN A 401 -1.16 -11.30 -4.03
C GLN A 401 -1.91 -10.23 -3.22
N VAL A 402 -1.45 -9.89 -2.03
CA VAL A 402 -2.18 -9.00 -1.11
C VAL A 402 -1.47 -7.65 -0.96
N PHE A 403 -2.23 -6.57 -1.11
CA PHE A 403 -1.74 -5.19 -0.99
C PHE A 403 -2.68 -4.34 -0.12
N CYS A 404 -2.11 -3.34 0.54
CA CYS A 404 -2.84 -2.37 1.36
C CYS A 404 -2.03 -1.07 1.45
N ASN A 405 -2.67 0.08 1.56
CA ASN A 405 -2.01 1.36 1.80
C ASN A 405 -1.52 1.44 3.26
N ARG A 406 -0.29 0.98 3.53
CA ARG A 406 0.22 0.87 4.90
C ARG A 406 1.19 1.97 5.32
N GLY A 407 1.56 2.86 4.44
CA GLY A 407 2.44 4.00 4.74
C GLY A 407 1.86 4.90 5.82
N THR A 408 0.71 5.46 5.56
CA THR A 408 -0.05 6.31 6.50
C THR A 408 -1.21 5.58 7.16
N SER A 409 -1.63 4.48 6.56
CA SER A 409 -2.78 3.67 7.02
C SER A 409 -4.11 4.42 7.04
N GLY A 410 -4.29 5.41 6.14
CA GLY A 410 -5.54 6.14 5.95
C GLY A 410 -6.63 5.31 5.27
N ILE A 411 -7.87 5.79 5.33
CA ILE A 411 -9.02 5.17 4.67
C ILE A 411 -9.43 5.91 3.38
N ASP A 412 -8.66 6.91 3.00
CA ASP A 412 -9.01 8.00 2.06
C ASP A 412 -8.59 7.75 0.60
N GLY A 413 -8.06 6.58 0.26
CA GLY A 413 -7.60 6.28 -1.10
C GLY A 413 -7.57 4.80 -1.46
N SER A 414 -8.18 3.93 -0.65
CA SER A 414 -8.11 2.48 -0.86
C SER A 414 -8.77 2.04 -2.16
N THR A 415 -9.93 2.62 -2.51
CA THR A 415 -10.65 2.30 -3.74
C THR A 415 -9.90 2.82 -4.97
N SER A 416 -9.39 4.05 -4.90
CA SER A 416 -8.59 4.66 -5.97
C SER A 416 -7.30 3.88 -6.22
N THR A 417 -6.58 3.47 -5.16
CA THR A 417 -5.37 2.64 -5.28
C THR A 417 -5.68 1.29 -5.92
N ALA A 418 -6.77 0.62 -5.49
CA ALA A 418 -7.18 -0.66 -6.06
C ALA A 418 -7.52 -0.57 -7.55
N ILE A 419 -8.20 0.50 -7.96
CA ILE A 419 -8.50 0.77 -9.37
C ILE A 419 -7.22 1.04 -10.16
N GLY A 420 -6.32 1.86 -9.64
CA GLY A 420 -5.02 2.11 -10.26
C GLY A 420 -4.18 0.83 -10.38
N ALA A 421 -4.17 0.00 -9.35
CA ALA A 421 -3.53 -1.30 -9.39
C ALA A 421 -4.13 -2.21 -10.48
N ALA A 422 -5.45 -2.19 -10.64
CA ALA A 422 -6.14 -2.95 -11.69
C ALA A 422 -5.79 -2.48 -13.12
N PHE A 423 -5.41 -1.20 -13.33
CA PHE A 423 -4.94 -0.72 -14.63
C PHE A 423 -3.61 -1.35 -15.04
N ALA A 424 -2.75 -1.65 -14.07
CA ALA A 424 -1.39 -2.13 -14.30
C ALA A 424 -1.25 -3.65 -14.15
N SER A 425 -2.11 -4.28 -13.36
CA SER A 425 -2.08 -5.72 -13.13
C SER A 425 -2.63 -6.51 -14.30
N LYS A 426 -2.04 -7.70 -14.53
CA LYS A 426 -2.59 -8.71 -15.43
C LYS A 426 -3.53 -9.68 -14.71
N LEU A 427 -3.56 -9.65 -13.39
CA LEU A 427 -4.39 -10.50 -12.56
C LEU A 427 -5.76 -9.86 -12.32
N PRO A 428 -6.83 -10.65 -12.18
CA PRO A 428 -8.10 -10.14 -11.69
C PRO A 428 -7.91 -9.44 -10.35
N THR A 429 -8.42 -8.22 -10.22
CA THR A 429 -8.26 -7.42 -9.01
C THR A 429 -9.54 -7.36 -8.22
N ILE A 430 -9.46 -7.72 -6.93
CA ILE A 430 -10.57 -7.67 -5.98
C ILE A 430 -10.18 -6.69 -4.87
N LEU A 431 -11.06 -5.75 -4.56
CA LEU A 431 -10.95 -4.88 -3.39
C LEU A 431 -11.88 -5.39 -2.28
N ILE A 432 -11.35 -5.56 -1.07
CA ILE A 432 -12.17 -5.70 0.16
C ILE A 432 -12.08 -4.39 0.93
N THR A 433 -13.21 -3.77 1.20
CA THR A 433 -13.29 -2.46 1.87
C THR A 433 -14.47 -2.38 2.84
N GLY A 434 -14.35 -1.53 3.86
CA GLY A 434 -15.46 -1.14 4.73
C GLY A 434 -16.26 0.03 4.15
N ASP A 435 -17.47 0.23 4.65
CA ASP A 435 -18.42 1.24 4.23
C ASP A 435 -17.87 2.69 4.30
N ILE A 436 -17.29 3.08 5.43
CA ILE A 436 -16.73 4.43 5.60
C ILE A 436 -15.58 4.66 4.61
N SER A 437 -14.67 3.70 4.43
CA SER A 437 -13.56 3.82 3.48
C SER A 437 -14.06 3.92 2.04
N PHE A 438 -15.08 3.12 1.68
CA PHE A 438 -15.68 3.15 0.35
C PHE A 438 -16.40 4.47 0.08
N LEU A 439 -17.23 4.95 1.01
CA LEU A 439 -17.95 6.21 0.87
C LEU A 439 -17.00 7.41 0.80
N TYR A 440 -15.93 7.39 1.62
CA TYR A 440 -14.92 8.43 1.62
C TYR A 440 -14.19 8.53 0.26
N ASP A 441 -13.94 7.41 -0.41
CA ASP A 441 -13.21 7.34 -1.69
C ASP A 441 -14.11 6.97 -2.88
N SER A 442 -15.41 7.24 -2.79
CA SER A 442 -16.41 6.85 -3.80
C SER A 442 -16.22 7.53 -5.17
N ASN A 443 -15.59 8.73 -5.21
CA ASN A 443 -15.23 9.40 -6.47
C ASN A 443 -14.21 8.59 -7.30
N ALA A 444 -13.55 7.59 -6.73
CA ALA A 444 -12.71 6.65 -7.48
C ALA A 444 -13.48 5.94 -8.60
N LEU A 445 -14.79 5.73 -8.43
CA LEU A 445 -15.64 5.10 -9.43
C LEU A 445 -15.89 5.98 -10.66
N TRP A 446 -15.63 7.28 -10.55
CA TRP A 446 -15.85 8.25 -11.60
C TRP A 446 -14.66 8.31 -12.58
N ASN A 447 -14.46 7.26 -13.35
CA ASN A 447 -13.52 7.24 -14.46
C ASN A 447 -13.88 6.16 -15.49
N ASN A 448 -13.32 6.25 -16.70
CA ASN A 448 -13.64 5.39 -17.83
C ASN A 448 -12.64 4.23 -18.04
N TYR A 449 -11.71 4.02 -17.11
CA TYR A 449 -10.60 3.07 -17.29
C TYR A 449 -10.74 1.81 -16.43
N ILE A 450 -11.78 1.73 -15.58
CA ILE A 450 -11.99 0.63 -14.64
C ILE A 450 -12.19 -0.67 -15.43
N PRO A 451 -11.36 -1.71 -15.21
CA PRO A 451 -11.50 -2.98 -15.91
C PRO A 451 -12.83 -3.65 -15.59
N LYS A 452 -13.44 -4.29 -16.59
CA LYS A 452 -14.73 -4.97 -16.44
C LYS A 452 -14.71 -6.09 -15.39
N ASN A 453 -13.58 -6.73 -15.21
CA ASN A 453 -13.37 -7.79 -14.20
C ASN A 453 -12.96 -7.26 -12.82
N PHE A 454 -12.94 -5.93 -12.62
CA PHE A 454 -12.69 -5.35 -11.30
C PHE A 454 -13.86 -5.62 -10.36
N LYS A 455 -13.55 -6.06 -9.14
CA LYS A 455 -14.53 -6.49 -8.14
C LYS A 455 -14.34 -5.74 -6.83
N ILE A 456 -15.44 -5.31 -6.21
CA ILE A 456 -15.44 -4.71 -4.87
C ILE A 456 -16.32 -5.55 -3.95
N ILE A 457 -15.75 -6.04 -2.86
CA ILE A 457 -16.50 -6.64 -1.74
C ILE A 457 -16.55 -5.57 -0.64
N LEU A 458 -17.73 -5.07 -0.40
CA LEU A 458 -18.00 -3.98 0.54
C LEU A 458 -18.65 -4.53 1.81
N LEU A 459 -17.95 -4.48 2.93
CA LEU A 459 -18.47 -4.79 4.26
C LEU A 459 -19.19 -3.55 4.78
N ASN A 460 -20.52 -3.62 4.90
CA ASN A 460 -21.33 -2.54 5.42
C ASN A 460 -21.92 -2.95 6.78
N ASN A 461 -21.25 -2.54 7.84
CA ASN A 461 -21.71 -2.73 9.22
C ASN A 461 -22.31 -1.45 9.83
N GLY A 462 -22.60 -0.44 8.98
CA GLY A 462 -23.28 0.81 9.37
C GLY A 462 -22.38 1.82 10.08
N GLY A 463 -21.04 1.71 9.97
CA GLY A 463 -20.13 2.69 10.57
C GLY A 463 -18.71 2.21 10.85
N GLY A 464 -17.95 2.98 11.63
CA GLY A 464 -16.56 2.71 11.98
C GLY A 464 -16.40 1.68 13.12
N GLY A 465 -16.80 0.44 12.94
CA GLY A 465 -16.78 -0.62 13.95
C GLY A 465 -15.42 -0.88 14.63
N ILE A 466 -14.32 -0.40 14.05
CA ILE A 466 -12.97 -0.51 14.64
C ILE A 466 -12.87 0.15 16.02
N PHE A 467 -13.64 1.22 16.26
CA PHE A 467 -13.59 1.94 17.55
C PHE A 467 -14.16 1.13 18.69
N ARG A 468 -15.09 0.17 18.44
CA ARG A 468 -15.65 -0.74 19.44
C ARG A 468 -14.64 -1.75 19.98
N ILE A 469 -13.58 -2.03 19.22
CA ILE A 469 -12.52 -2.99 19.61
C ILE A 469 -11.49 -2.34 20.53
N LEU A 470 -11.47 -1.00 20.59
CA LEU A 470 -10.50 -0.27 21.41
C LEU A 470 -10.91 -0.29 22.90
N PRO A 471 -9.96 -0.51 23.83
CA PRO A 471 -10.26 -0.51 25.26
C PRO A 471 -10.81 0.83 25.74
N GLY A 472 -11.81 0.80 26.61
CA GLY A 472 -12.33 2.00 27.29
C GLY A 472 -13.36 2.79 26.51
N HIS A 473 -13.89 2.26 25.41
CA HIS A 473 -15.05 2.88 24.76
C HIS A 473 -16.31 2.69 25.62
N GLU A 474 -17.18 3.69 25.60
CA GLU A 474 -18.51 3.65 26.20
C GLU A 474 -19.54 4.00 25.12
N GLU A 475 -20.65 3.26 25.06
CA GLU A 475 -21.75 3.52 24.11
C GLU A 475 -22.52 4.78 24.50
N THR A 476 -22.02 5.93 24.07
CA THR A 476 -22.64 7.25 24.26
C THR A 476 -23.03 7.85 22.91
N GLU A 477 -23.88 8.87 22.92
CA GLU A 477 -24.19 9.66 21.71
C GLU A 477 -22.92 10.24 21.07
N THR A 478 -21.96 10.67 21.90
CA THR A 478 -20.65 11.13 21.41
C THR A 478 -19.91 10.03 20.67
N PHE A 479 -19.94 8.79 21.17
CA PHE A 479 -19.27 7.66 20.54
C PHE A 479 -19.89 7.33 19.18
N THR A 480 -21.21 7.16 19.12
CA THR A 480 -21.91 6.81 17.88
C THR A 480 -21.83 7.89 16.81
N THR A 481 -21.85 9.17 17.22
CA THR A 481 -21.85 10.31 16.28
C THR A 481 -20.44 10.64 15.77
N TYR A 482 -19.45 10.74 16.67
CA TYR A 482 -18.14 11.32 16.33
C TYR A 482 -17.00 10.31 16.16
N PHE A 483 -17.16 9.07 16.64
CA PHE A 483 -16.18 8.01 16.45
C PHE A 483 -16.68 6.97 15.46
N GLU A 484 -17.83 6.37 15.74
CA GLU A 484 -18.39 5.32 14.91
C GLU A 484 -18.97 5.86 13.59
N THR A 485 -19.49 7.09 13.61
CA THR A 485 -20.11 7.73 12.44
C THR A 485 -21.21 6.84 11.85
N SER A 486 -22.12 6.37 12.72
CA SER A 486 -23.19 5.44 12.33
C SER A 486 -24.07 5.99 11.20
N HIS A 487 -24.39 5.14 10.23
CA HIS A 487 -25.18 5.51 9.06
C HIS A 487 -26.04 4.35 8.52
N SER A 488 -27.00 4.68 7.64
CA SER A 488 -27.84 3.71 6.93
C SER A 488 -27.67 3.78 5.41
N ILE A 489 -26.52 4.28 4.94
CA ILE A 489 -26.22 4.45 3.51
C ILE A 489 -25.83 3.09 2.91
N ASN A 490 -26.20 2.87 1.65
CA ASN A 490 -25.75 1.72 0.86
C ASN A 490 -25.20 2.16 -0.50
N ALA A 491 -24.44 1.27 -1.14
CA ALA A 491 -23.75 1.56 -2.39
C ALA A 491 -24.62 1.44 -3.67
N SER A 492 -25.88 1.02 -3.56
CA SER A 492 -26.72 0.70 -4.74
C SER A 492 -26.88 1.88 -5.71
N HIS A 493 -27.04 3.09 -5.20
CA HIS A 493 -27.18 4.29 -6.02
C HIS A 493 -25.87 4.69 -6.70
N LEU A 494 -24.72 4.53 -6.01
CA LEU A 494 -23.40 4.77 -6.58
C LEU A 494 -23.07 3.74 -7.66
N ALA A 495 -23.37 2.47 -7.43
CA ALA A 495 -23.21 1.41 -8.42
C ALA A 495 -24.01 1.72 -9.70
N LYS A 496 -25.26 2.12 -9.56
CA LYS A 496 -26.10 2.53 -10.70
C LYS A 496 -25.56 3.78 -11.40
N MET A 497 -25.11 4.79 -10.65
CA MET A 497 -24.58 6.05 -11.18
C MET A 497 -23.33 5.84 -12.04
N TYR A 498 -22.44 4.91 -11.62
CA TYR A 498 -21.16 4.65 -12.27
C TYR A 498 -21.14 3.37 -13.13
N ASP A 499 -22.33 2.80 -13.42
CA ASP A 499 -22.50 1.62 -14.29
C ASP A 499 -21.79 0.34 -13.80
N PHE A 500 -21.84 0.08 -12.49
CA PHE A 500 -21.42 -1.17 -11.87
C PHE A 500 -22.60 -2.15 -11.72
N ASN A 501 -22.32 -3.44 -11.84
CA ASN A 501 -23.22 -4.45 -11.34
C ASN A 501 -23.28 -4.40 -9.82
N TYR A 502 -24.47 -4.57 -9.24
CA TYR A 502 -24.66 -4.50 -7.79
C TYR A 502 -25.36 -5.75 -7.27
N HIS A 503 -24.77 -6.33 -6.25
CA HIS A 503 -25.29 -7.45 -5.49
C HIS A 503 -25.26 -7.12 -4.00
N SER A 504 -26.18 -7.70 -3.24
CA SER A 504 -26.19 -7.53 -1.79
C SER A 504 -26.48 -8.85 -1.07
N ALA A 505 -25.99 -8.95 0.16
CA ALA A 505 -26.21 -10.08 1.06
C ALA A 505 -26.43 -9.60 2.49
N ILE A 506 -27.29 -10.30 3.25
CA ILE A 506 -27.66 -9.97 4.64
C ILE A 506 -27.52 -11.16 5.59
N ASP A 507 -27.21 -12.34 5.06
CA ASP A 507 -27.03 -13.62 5.79
C ASP A 507 -26.13 -14.56 4.98
N GLU A 508 -25.82 -15.74 5.53
CA GLU A 508 -24.93 -16.72 4.89
C GLU A 508 -25.50 -17.26 3.57
N ASP A 509 -26.80 -17.52 3.48
CA ASP A 509 -27.43 -18.07 2.29
C ASP A 509 -27.40 -17.05 1.13
N SER A 510 -27.81 -15.83 1.40
CA SER A 510 -27.76 -14.73 0.41
C SER A 510 -26.33 -14.38 0.01
N LEU A 511 -25.37 -14.44 0.95
CA LEU A 511 -23.95 -14.25 0.66
C LEU A 511 -23.43 -15.30 -0.33
N ASN A 512 -23.70 -16.57 -0.06
CA ASN A 512 -23.27 -17.66 -0.94
C ASN A 512 -23.83 -17.51 -2.36
N ILE A 513 -25.12 -17.21 -2.50
CA ILE A 513 -25.77 -17.01 -3.80
C ILE A 513 -25.20 -15.79 -4.52
N ALA A 514 -25.18 -14.64 -3.84
CA ALA A 514 -24.74 -13.37 -4.42
C ALA A 514 -23.24 -13.41 -4.82
N TYR A 515 -22.39 -14.02 -4.01
CA TYR A 515 -20.96 -14.14 -4.25
C TYR A 515 -20.65 -14.93 -5.53
N HIS A 516 -21.32 -16.05 -5.75
CA HIS A 516 -21.11 -16.85 -6.96
C HIS A 516 -21.61 -16.15 -8.24
N ILE A 517 -22.66 -15.35 -8.16
CA ILE A 517 -23.11 -14.52 -9.29
C ILE A 517 -22.11 -13.39 -9.55
N PHE A 518 -21.71 -12.68 -8.49
CA PHE A 518 -20.76 -11.58 -8.51
C PHE A 518 -19.42 -11.99 -9.15
N LEU A 519 -18.87 -13.15 -8.81
CA LEU A 519 -17.60 -13.60 -9.38
C LEU A 519 -17.67 -13.92 -10.88
N LYS A 520 -18.83 -14.43 -11.34
CA LYS A 520 -19.02 -14.84 -12.76
C LYS A 520 -19.29 -13.68 -13.71
N GLN A 521 -19.70 -12.53 -13.19
CA GLN A 521 -20.00 -11.36 -14.03
C GLN A 521 -18.73 -10.65 -14.46
N GLU A 522 -18.53 -10.52 -15.78
CA GLU A 522 -17.36 -9.87 -16.39
C GLU A 522 -17.74 -8.84 -17.46
N ASP A 523 -19.04 -8.53 -17.60
CA ASP A 523 -19.55 -7.55 -18.54
C ASP A 523 -19.28 -6.11 -18.08
N LYS A 524 -19.29 -5.89 -16.75
CA LYS A 524 -19.03 -4.62 -16.06
C LYS A 524 -18.31 -4.88 -14.73
N PRO A 525 -17.62 -3.86 -14.17
CA PRO A 525 -17.12 -3.96 -12.80
C PRO A 525 -18.30 -4.18 -11.85
N SER A 526 -18.05 -4.83 -10.71
CA SER A 526 -19.13 -5.29 -9.83
C SER A 526 -18.88 -4.94 -8.38
N ILE A 527 -19.95 -4.65 -7.64
CA ILE A 527 -19.96 -4.45 -6.19
C ILE A 527 -20.82 -5.53 -5.56
N LEU A 528 -20.27 -6.25 -4.58
CA LEU A 528 -21.00 -7.08 -3.64
C LEU A 528 -20.98 -6.38 -2.27
N GLU A 529 -22.13 -5.86 -1.85
CA GLU A 529 -22.29 -5.23 -0.54
C GLU A 529 -22.88 -6.24 0.44
N VAL A 530 -22.14 -6.48 1.54
CA VAL A 530 -22.53 -7.44 2.56
C VAL A 530 -22.87 -6.66 3.83
N PHE A 531 -24.15 -6.70 4.21
CA PHE A 531 -24.64 -6.06 5.43
C PHE A 531 -24.43 -6.97 6.62
N THR A 532 -23.62 -6.55 7.57
CA THR A 532 -23.38 -7.28 8.82
C THR A 532 -23.92 -6.49 10.01
N PRO A 533 -24.16 -7.13 11.17
CA PRO A 533 -24.66 -6.45 12.35
C PRO A 533 -23.72 -5.34 12.84
N GLU A 534 -24.27 -4.18 13.16
CA GLU A 534 -23.52 -3.02 13.70
C GLU A 534 -22.86 -3.33 15.06
N LYS A 535 -23.55 -4.04 15.96
CA LYS A 535 -23.21 -4.11 17.39
C LYS A 535 -22.69 -5.46 17.89
N SER A 536 -22.42 -6.43 17.04
CA SER A 536 -21.95 -7.74 17.49
C SER A 536 -20.55 -8.12 17.01
N ASN A 537 -20.02 -7.39 16.03
CA ASN A 537 -18.75 -7.72 15.39
C ASN A 537 -17.55 -7.63 16.37
N ASP A 538 -17.54 -6.63 17.25
CA ASP A 538 -16.53 -6.45 18.28
C ASP A 538 -16.56 -7.59 19.32
N VAL A 539 -17.76 -7.96 19.79
CA VAL A 539 -17.95 -9.05 20.76
C VAL A 539 -17.43 -10.36 20.17
N ILE A 540 -17.83 -10.68 18.93
CA ILE A 540 -17.38 -11.89 18.23
C ILE A 540 -15.86 -11.91 18.07
N LEU A 541 -15.25 -10.82 17.63
CA LEU A 541 -13.80 -10.74 17.49
C LEU A 541 -13.06 -10.84 18.81
N LEU A 542 -13.54 -10.22 19.88
CA LEU A 542 -12.93 -10.29 21.19
C LEU A 542 -13.08 -11.69 21.81
N ASP A 543 -14.23 -12.34 21.62
CA ASP A 543 -14.47 -13.71 22.09
C ASP A 543 -13.62 -14.74 21.34
N PHE A 544 -13.37 -14.53 20.04
CA PHE A 544 -12.41 -15.33 19.28
C PHE A 544 -11.06 -15.46 20.02
N PHE A 545 -10.48 -14.33 20.42
CA PHE A 545 -9.21 -14.36 21.15
C PHE A 545 -9.31 -14.97 22.55
N LYS A 546 -10.49 -14.90 23.21
CA LYS A 546 -10.72 -15.53 24.53
C LYS A 546 -10.80 -17.04 24.45
N THR A 547 -11.27 -17.63 23.33
CA THR A 547 -11.37 -19.10 23.18
C THR A 547 -10.03 -19.80 23.30
N PHE A 548 -8.94 -19.11 23.02
CA PHE A 548 -7.58 -19.66 23.11
C PHE A 548 -7.00 -19.65 24.54
N LYS A 549 -7.60 -18.93 25.47
CA LYS A 549 -7.14 -18.84 26.88
C LYS A 549 -7.66 -19.98 27.76
N LYS A 550 -8.54 -20.83 27.23
CA LYS A 550 -9.17 -21.94 27.97
C LYS A 550 -8.47 -23.27 27.72
#